data_2400d7393f1db7f7fdec36db151bd1b0
#
_entry.id   2400d7393f1db7f7fdec36db151bd1b0
#
_cell.length_a   1.000
_cell.length_b   1.000
_cell.length_c   1.000
_cell.angle_alpha   90.00
_cell.angle_beta   90.00
_cell.angle_gamma   90.00
#
_symmetry.space_group_name_H-M   'P 1'
#
loop_
_entity.id
_entity.type
_entity.pdbx_description
1 polymer ?
#
loop_
_entity_poly.entity_id
_entity_poly.type
_entity_poly.pdbx_seq_one_letter_code
_entity_poly.pdbx_strand_id
1 'polypeptide(L)'
;LANTGLFRYNDELALERGEDQMYERILLPLDGSEISESAIPHVEALALGCDAKKVTIVHVVEQERYEGMLAGGKRPGVYLQRTAKRLGARGIATSIKVMTGDPAEAIVSFAEKNPCDIIVMASHGRSGVTRWAVGSVADKVFRASTVPVLLVKAPRQPAKA
;
A
#
# COMPACT_ATOMS: atom_id res chain seq x y z
N LEU A 1 -21.20 37.56 1.97
CA LEU A 1 -20.78 37.13 0.62
C LEU A 1 -19.59 36.19 0.78
N ALA A 2 -19.89 34.89 0.69
CA ALA A 2 -19.00 33.78 1.04
C ALA A 2 -18.09 33.44 -0.14
N ASN A 3 -16.86 33.16 0.22
CA ASN A 3 -15.76 32.70 -0.59
C ASN A 3 -15.99 31.22 -1.02
N THR A 4 -16.13 30.98 -2.31
CA THR A 4 -16.33 29.67 -2.94
C THR A 4 -15.17 29.29 -3.88
N GLY A 5 -13.94 29.65 -3.53
CA GLY A 5 -12.79 29.51 -4.43
C GLY A 5 -11.90 28.27 -4.26
N LEU A 6 -12.13 27.39 -3.27
CA LEU A 6 -11.14 26.35 -2.91
C LEU A 6 -11.52 24.91 -3.33
N PHE A 7 -12.67 24.68 -3.94
CA PHE A 7 -13.15 23.32 -4.28
C PHE A 7 -13.16 22.97 -5.78
N ARG A 8 -12.71 23.85 -6.67
CA ARG A 8 -12.83 23.63 -8.11
C ARG A 8 -11.76 22.75 -8.77
N TYR A 9 -10.63 22.52 -8.14
CA TYR A 9 -9.56 21.73 -8.76
C TYR A 9 -9.81 20.21 -8.75
N ASN A 10 -10.62 19.73 -7.81
CA ASN A 10 -10.96 18.30 -7.74
C ASN A 10 -12.24 17.94 -8.53
N ASP A 11 -13.12 18.91 -8.79
CA ASP A 11 -14.41 18.62 -9.44
C ASP A 11 -14.27 18.29 -10.94
N GLU A 12 -13.35 18.92 -11.68
CA GLU A 12 -13.13 18.60 -13.09
C GLU A 12 -12.52 17.21 -13.31
N LEU A 13 -11.61 16.77 -12.42
CA LEU A 13 -11.05 15.43 -12.47
C LEU A 13 -12.02 14.34 -11.99
N ALA A 14 -12.98 14.69 -11.15
CA ALA A 14 -14.04 13.79 -10.70
C ALA A 14 -15.10 13.57 -11.80
N LEU A 15 -15.44 14.62 -12.55
CA LEU A 15 -16.41 14.55 -13.63
C LEU A 15 -15.99 13.69 -14.82
N GLU A 16 -14.67 13.55 -15.06
CA GLU A 16 -14.15 12.64 -16.11
C GLU A 16 -14.13 11.17 -15.70
N ARG A 17 -14.26 10.87 -14.39
CA ARG A 17 -14.19 9.47 -13.86
C ARG A 17 -15.54 8.85 -13.50
N GLY A 18 -16.67 9.47 -13.85
CA GLY A 18 -18.00 8.98 -13.44
C GLY A 18 -18.17 9.16 -11.93
N GLU A 19 -19.02 10.13 -11.54
CA GLU A 19 -19.32 10.48 -10.15
C GLU A 19 -19.49 9.22 -9.29
N ASP A 20 -18.78 9.12 -8.17
CA ASP A 20 -18.97 8.30 -6.97
C ASP A 20 -17.97 7.19 -6.63
N GLN A 21 -16.95 6.84 -7.43
CA GLN A 21 -16.02 5.79 -7.03
C GLN A 21 -14.57 6.27 -6.92
N MET A 22 -14.22 6.90 -5.79
CA MET A 22 -12.83 7.14 -5.43
C MET A 22 -12.22 5.83 -4.86
N TYR A 23 -10.97 5.53 -5.27
CA TYR A 23 -10.20 4.40 -4.76
C TYR A 23 -10.70 3.00 -5.16
N GLU A 24 -11.06 2.85 -6.43
CA GLU A 24 -11.44 1.55 -6.98
C GLU A 24 -10.31 0.51 -6.98
N ARG A 25 -9.07 0.97 -7.11
CA ARG A 25 -7.86 0.13 -7.25
C ARG A 25 -6.81 0.53 -6.24
N ILE A 26 -6.71 -0.28 -5.21
CA ILE A 26 -5.83 -0.03 -4.07
C ILE A 26 -4.55 -0.84 -4.23
N LEU A 27 -3.39 -0.19 -4.06
CA LEU A 27 -2.09 -0.85 -3.99
C LEU A 27 -1.68 -0.98 -2.51
N LEU A 28 -1.38 -2.21 -2.09
CA LEU A 28 -0.96 -2.56 -0.74
C LEU A 28 0.44 -3.16 -0.75
N PRO A 29 1.50 -2.36 -0.54
CA PRO A 29 2.85 -2.87 -0.33
C PRO A 29 3.00 -3.50 1.05
N LEU A 30 3.54 -4.73 1.08
CA LEU A 30 3.83 -5.48 2.30
C LEU A 30 5.26 -6.06 2.25
N ASP A 31 6.00 -5.93 3.33
CA ASP A 31 7.38 -6.44 3.45
C ASP A 31 7.49 -7.72 4.31
N GLY A 32 6.35 -8.24 4.77
CA GLY A 32 6.27 -9.43 5.62
C GLY A 32 6.50 -9.17 7.10
N SER A 33 6.61 -7.91 7.53
CA SER A 33 6.65 -7.53 8.93
C SER A 33 5.23 -7.31 9.49
N GLU A 34 5.05 -7.53 10.80
CA GLU A 34 3.80 -7.20 11.51
C GLU A 34 3.46 -5.71 11.39
N ILE A 35 4.49 -4.87 11.28
CA ILE A 35 4.32 -3.43 11.10
C ILE A 35 3.66 -3.14 9.75
N SER A 36 4.13 -3.76 8.66
CA SER A 36 3.50 -3.57 7.35
C SER A 36 2.06 -4.10 7.31
N GLU A 37 1.77 -5.16 8.05
CA GLU A 37 0.41 -5.72 8.19
C GLU A 37 -0.57 -4.76 8.87
N SER A 38 -0.10 -3.75 9.61
CA SER A 38 -0.97 -2.73 10.22
C SER A 38 -1.78 -1.92 9.19
N ALA A 39 -1.37 -1.92 7.94
CA ALA A 39 -2.11 -1.30 6.84
C ALA A 39 -3.36 -2.11 6.41
N ILE A 40 -3.39 -3.42 6.66
CA ILE A 40 -4.45 -4.31 6.16
C ILE A 40 -5.85 -3.91 6.65
N PRO A 41 -6.10 -3.62 7.94
CA PRO A 41 -7.42 -3.18 8.39
C PRO A 41 -7.91 -1.89 7.72
N HIS A 42 -7.00 -0.99 7.40
CA HIS A 42 -7.31 0.26 6.70
C HIS A 42 -7.67 0.01 5.24
N VAL A 43 -6.95 -0.92 4.58
CA VAL A 43 -7.29 -1.37 3.23
C VAL A 43 -8.66 -2.07 3.20
N GLU A 44 -8.97 -2.93 4.19
CA GLU A 44 -10.29 -3.56 4.31
C GLU A 44 -11.40 -2.50 4.42
N ALA A 45 -11.23 -1.53 5.32
CA ALA A 45 -12.21 -0.46 5.53
C ALA A 45 -12.39 0.40 4.27
N LEU A 46 -11.28 0.77 3.63
CA LEU A 46 -11.30 1.58 2.42
C LEU A 46 -11.94 0.82 1.25
N ALA A 47 -11.55 -0.44 1.05
CA ALA A 47 -12.07 -1.25 -0.03
C ALA A 47 -13.59 -1.50 0.08
N LEU A 48 -14.09 -1.74 1.29
CA LEU A 48 -15.51 -1.92 1.53
C LEU A 48 -16.29 -0.60 1.49
N GLY A 49 -15.68 0.48 2.01
CA GLY A 49 -16.32 1.81 2.05
C GLY A 49 -16.42 2.51 0.70
N CYS A 50 -15.47 2.22 -0.20
CA CYS A 50 -15.43 2.81 -1.54
C CYS A 50 -15.82 1.82 -2.65
N ASP A 51 -16.33 0.64 -2.30
CA ASP A 51 -16.66 -0.44 -3.26
C ASP A 51 -15.52 -0.72 -4.24
N ALA A 52 -14.31 -0.89 -3.69
CA ALA A 52 -13.11 -1.04 -4.50
C ALA A 52 -13.17 -2.31 -5.38
N LYS A 53 -12.91 -2.14 -6.65
CA LYS A 53 -12.89 -3.24 -7.63
C LYS A 53 -11.75 -4.22 -7.37
N LYS A 54 -10.62 -3.75 -6.80
CA LYS A 54 -9.45 -4.60 -6.63
C LYS A 54 -8.43 -4.05 -5.64
N VAL A 55 -7.88 -4.93 -4.83
CA VAL A 55 -6.66 -4.69 -4.04
C VAL A 55 -5.50 -5.47 -4.63
N THR A 56 -4.44 -4.79 -5.05
CA THR A 56 -3.20 -5.42 -5.49
C THR A 56 -2.20 -5.43 -4.36
N ILE A 57 -1.86 -6.62 -3.87
CA ILE A 57 -0.88 -6.81 -2.80
C ILE A 57 0.49 -7.00 -3.47
N VAL A 58 1.45 -6.14 -3.12
CA VAL A 58 2.81 -6.23 -3.68
C VAL A 58 3.84 -6.49 -2.61
N HIS A 59 4.85 -7.28 -2.97
CA HIS A 59 6.05 -7.50 -2.17
C HIS A 59 7.26 -7.28 -3.05
N VAL A 60 8.20 -6.46 -2.59
CA VAL A 60 9.46 -6.22 -3.31
C VAL A 60 10.58 -6.94 -2.58
N VAL A 61 11.31 -7.76 -3.31
CA VAL A 61 12.49 -8.47 -2.83
C VAL A 61 13.73 -7.74 -3.33
N GLU A 62 14.60 -7.33 -2.43
CA GLU A 62 15.90 -6.80 -2.81
C GLU A 62 16.72 -7.87 -3.56
N GLN A 63 17.38 -7.47 -4.63
CA GLN A 63 18.06 -8.38 -5.57
C GLN A 63 18.98 -9.40 -4.85
N GLU A 64 19.78 -8.93 -3.92
CA GLU A 64 20.72 -9.77 -3.15
C GLU A 64 20.01 -10.84 -2.30
N ARG A 65 18.80 -10.56 -1.81
CA ARG A 65 18.00 -11.50 -1.05
C ARG A 65 17.27 -12.51 -1.92
N TYR A 66 16.94 -12.14 -3.16
CA TYR A 66 16.23 -13.02 -4.09
C TYR A 66 17.05 -14.26 -4.41
N GLU A 67 18.35 -14.12 -4.65
CA GLU A 67 19.27 -15.23 -4.90
C GLU A 67 19.39 -16.18 -3.71
N GLY A 68 19.47 -15.64 -2.49
CA GLY A 68 19.46 -16.42 -1.25
C GLY A 68 18.14 -17.16 -0.98
N MET A 69 17.00 -16.60 -1.40
CA MET A 69 15.67 -17.21 -1.24
C MET A 69 15.45 -18.39 -2.19
N LEU A 70 16.02 -18.36 -3.40
CA LEU A 70 16.00 -19.50 -4.33
C LEU A 70 16.76 -20.71 -3.76
N ALA A 71 17.74 -20.46 -2.87
CA ALA A 71 18.55 -21.50 -2.23
C ALA A 71 17.93 -22.17 -0.99
N GLY A 72 16.71 -21.82 -0.55
CA GLY A 72 16.04 -22.51 0.58
C GLY A 72 15.20 -21.63 1.52
N GLY A 73 14.94 -20.37 1.18
CA GLY A 73 14.17 -19.44 2.02
C GLY A 73 12.65 -19.55 1.91
N LYS A 74 11.94 -18.94 2.85
CA LYS A 74 10.48 -18.81 2.85
C LYS A 74 10.03 -18.01 1.62
N ARG A 75 9.23 -18.61 0.75
CA ARG A 75 8.70 -17.96 -0.44
C ARG A 75 7.74 -16.83 -0.05
N PRO A 76 7.94 -15.58 -0.50
CA PRO A 76 7.04 -14.46 -0.20
C PRO A 76 5.59 -14.75 -0.58
N GLY A 77 5.37 -15.56 -1.61
CA GLY A 77 4.05 -15.92 -2.09
C GLY A 77 3.13 -16.55 -1.05
N VAL A 78 3.64 -17.35 -0.12
CA VAL A 78 2.81 -18.02 0.91
C VAL A 78 2.19 -16.99 1.88
N TYR A 79 3.00 -16.02 2.30
CA TYR A 79 2.54 -14.95 3.18
C TYR A 79 1.49 -14.06 2.50
N LEU A 80 1.76 -13.65 1.26
CA LEU A 80 0.83 -12.80 0.49
C LEU A 80 -0.48 -13.52 0.18
N GLN A 81 -0.43 -14.85 -0.07
CA GLN A 81 -1.63 -15.66 -0.26
C GLN A 81 -2.52 -15.69 0.99
N ARG A 82 -1.92 -15.73 2.20
CA ARG A 82 -2.71 -15.64 3.44
C ARG A 82 -3.46 -14.32 3.54
N THR A 83 -2.78 -13.22 3.23
CA THR A 83 -3.41 -11.88 3.21
C THR A 83 -4.50 -11.79 2.13
N ALA A 84 -4.23 -12.26 0.92
CA ALA A 84 -5.22 -12.28 -0.16
C ALA A 84 -6.45 -13.12 0.21
N LYS A 85 -6.26 -14.30 0.84
CA LYS A 85 -7.36 -15.14 1.32
C LYS A 85 -8.20 -14.44 2.39
N ARG A 86 -7.54 -13.71 3.32
CA ARG A 86 -8.23 -12.93 4.34
C ARG A 86 -9.10 -11.84 3.74
N LEU A 87 -8.57 -11.06 2.80
CA LEU A 87 -9.31 -10.01 2.09
C LEU A 87 -10.44 -10.61 1.23
N GLY A 88 -10.16 -11.71 0.53
CA GLY A 88 -11.16 -12.44 -0.28
C GLY A 88 -12.33 -12.98 0.54
N ALA A 89 -12.08 -13.45 1.79
CA ALA A 89 -13.13 -13.87 2.71
C ALA A 89 -14.08 -12.71 3.12
N ARG A 90 -13.67 -11.46 2.90
CA ARG A 90 -14.48 -10.25 3.09
C ARG A 90 -15.14 -9.77 1.79
N GLY A 91 -15.05 -10.53 0.70
CA GLY A 91 -15.59 -10.17 -0.61
C GLY A 91 -14.70 -9.22 -1.42
N ILE A 92 -13.48 -8.92 -0.97
CA ILE A 92 -12.57 -8.00 -1.65
C ILE A 92 -11.77 -8.77 -2.70
N ALA A 93 -11.89 -8.39 -3.97
CA ALA A 93 -11.10 -8.97 -5.04
C ALA A 93 -9.62 -8.60 -4.89
N THR A 94 -8.72 -9.59 -4.97
CA THR A 94 -7.29 -9.39 -4.75
C THR A 94 -6.43 -9.93 -5.88
N SER A 95 -5.26 -9.34 -6.06
CA SER A 95 -4.16 -9.93 -6.83
C SER A 95 -2.84 -9.79 -6.08
N ILE A 96 -1.91 -10.66 -6.38
CA ILE A 96 -0.59 -10.69 -5.76
C ILE A 96 0.48 -10.44 -6.81
N LYS A 97 1.46 -9.60 -6.48
CA LYS A 97 2.63 -9.37 -7.30
C LYS A 97 3.88 -9.40 -6.44
N VAL A 98 4.84 -10.20 -6.83
CA VAL A 98 6.21 -10.17 -6.28
C VAL A 98 7.11 -9.49 -7.31
N MET A 99 7.87 -8.51 -6.88
CA MET A 99 8.79 -7.73 -7.70
C MET A 99 10.19 -7.80 -7.10
N THR A 100 11.21 -7.46 -7.89
CA THR A 100 12.61 -7.36 -7.45
C THR A 100 13.14 -5.96 -7.67
N GLY A 101 14.07 -5.50 -6.83
CA GLY A 101 14.73 -4.20 -6.96
C GLY A 101 14.65 -3.34 -5.70
N ASP A 102 14.87 -2.01 -5.86
CA ASP A 102 14.65 -1.05 -4.77
C ASP A 102 13.14 -0.99 -4.44
N PRO A 103 12.76 -1.19 -3.18
CA PRO A 103 11.34 -1.25 -2.81
C PRO A 103 10.56 0.02 -3.17
N ALA A 104 11.13 1.19 -2.96
CA ALA A 104 10.40 2.44 -3.22
C ALA A 104 10.21 2.67 -4.73
N GLU A 105 11.26 2.47 -5.52
CA GLU A 105 11.21 2.61 -6.98
C GLU A 105 10.24 1.61 -7.61
N ALA A 106 10.28 0.35 -7.16
CA ALA A 106 9.39 -0.69 -7.67
C ALA A 106 7.92 -0.40 -7.38
N ILE A 107 7.60 0.09 -6.16
CA ILE A 107 6.23 0.45 -5.77
C ILE A 107 5.72 1.62 -6.62
N VAL A 108 6.50 2.72 -6.72
CA VAL A 108 6.12 3.91 -7.49
C VAL A 108 5.94 3.55 -8.97
N SER A 109 6.93 2.88 -9.56
CA SER A 109 6.87 2.45 -10.96
C SER A 109 5.69 1.51 -11.24
N PHE A 110 5.33 0.64 -10.28
CA PHE A 110 4.16 -0.21 -10.42
C PHE A 110 2.87 0.61 -10.43
N ALA A 111 2.72 1.56 -9.51
CA ALA A 111 1.56 2.43 -9.42
C ALA A 111 1.36 3.30 -10.67
N GLU A 112 2.47 3.75 -11.30
CA GLU A 112 2.43 4.55 -12.53
C GLU A 112 2.07 3.72 -13.77
N LYS A 113 2.56 2.47 -13.85
CA LYS A 113 2.38 1.60 -15.01
C LYS A 113 1.10 0.78 -14.99
N ASN A 114 0.40 0.75 -13.85
CA ASN A 114 -0.82 -0.03 -13.68
C ASN A 114 -1.93 0.87 -13.14
N PRO A 115 -3.19 0.59 -13.46
CA PRO A 115 -4.32 1.30 -12.87
C PRO A 115 -4.28 1.20 -11.35
N CYS A 116 -3.99 2.32 -10.69
CA CYS A 116 -3.88 2.46 -9.25
C CYS A 116 -4.42 3.84 -8.84
N ASP A 117 -5.32 3.87 -7.88
CA ASP A 117 -5.97 5.10 -7.44
C ASP A 117 -5.43 5.59 -6.10
N ILE A 118 -4.86 4.68 -5.31
CA ILE A 118 -4.24 4.97 -4.02
C ILE A 118 -3.23 3.89 -3.61
N ILE A 119 -2.15 4.30 -2.98
CA ILE A 119 -1.22 3.42 -2.28
C ILE A 119 -1.54 3.48 -0.79
N VAL A 120 -1.76 2.34 -0.13
CA VAL A 120 -1.97 2.25 1.31
C VAL A 120 -0.84 1.43 1.92
N MET A 121 -0.03 2.03 2.77
CA MET A 121 1.13 1.35 3.36
C MET A 121 1.40 1.80 4.78
N ALA A 122 2.09 0.99 5.56
CA ALA A 122 2.56 1.39 6.87
C ALA A 122 3.65 2.47 6.76
N SER A 123 3.64 3.44 7.67
CA SER A 123 4.64 4.51 7.71
C SER A 123 6.04 4.02 8.07
N HIS A 124 6.18 2.78 8.58
CA HIS A 124 7.44 2.11 8.91
C HIS A 124 7.41 0.67 8.42
N GLY A 125 8.58 0.11 8.15
CA GLY A 125 8.78 -1.30 7.83
C GLY A 125 9.56 -2.01 8.93
N ARG A 126 10.35 -3.00 8.55
CA ARG A 126 11.14 -3.89 9.43
C ARG A 126 12.09 -3.16 10.40
N SER A 127 12.54 -1.96 10.08
CA SER A 127 13.54 -1.24 10.88
C SER A 127 13.00 -0.60 12.16
N GLY A 128 11.67 -0.56 12.34
CA GLY A 128 11.00 -0.18 13.59
C GLY A 128 11.52 1.09 14.25
N VAL A 129 11.77 2.17 13.50
CA VAL A 129 12.51 3.32 14.01
C VAL A 129 11.61 4.38 14.65
N THR A 130 12.15 4.93 15.71
CA THR A 130 11.84 6.14 16.48
C THR A 130 10.57 6.93 16.19
N ARG A 131 10.07 7.49 17.29
CA ARG A 131 8.81 8.23 17.51
C ARG A 131 8.43 9.31 16.47
N TRP A 132 9.37 9.72 15.63
CA TRP A 132 9.23 10.91 14.76
C TRP A 132 9.63 10.70 13.30
N ALA A 133 10.17 9.54 12.92
CA ALA A 133 10.66 9.31 11.58
C ALA A 133 9.70 8.41 10.78
N VAL A 134 9.39 8.80 9.55
CA VAL A 134 8.79 7.92 8.54
C VAL A 134 9.89 6.98 8.03
N GLY A 135 9.57 5.72 7.77
CA GLY A 135 10.53 4.76 7.22
C GLY A 135 11.03 5.18 5.84
N SER A 136 12.27 4.83 5.51
CA SER A 136 12.93 5.27 4.27
C SER A 136 12.15 4.91 2.99
N VAL A 137 11.55 3.72 2.93
CA VAL A 137 10.71 3.32 1.80
C VAL A 137 9.43 4.15 1.75
N ALA A 138 8.74 4.30 2.89
CA ALA A 138 7.49 5.06 2.95
C ALA A 138 7.69 6.55 2.62
N ASP A 139 8.79 7.17 3.09
CA ASP A 139 9.12 8.55 2.75
C ASP A 139 9.42 8.73 1.26
N LYS A 140 10.23 7.83 0.67
CA LYS A 140 10.53 7.87 -0.77
C LYS A 140 9.26 7.68 -1.62
N VAL A 141 8.41 6.70 -1.29
CA VAL A 141 7.15 6.46 -1.99
C VAL A 141 6.23 7.67 -1.89
N PHE A 142 6.07 8.23 -0.68
CA PHE A 142 5.23 9.40 -0.47
C PHE A 142 5.67 10.63 -1.28
N ARG A 143 6.98 10.83 -1.42
CA ARG A 143 7.53 11.98 -2.18
C ARG A 143 7.50 11.79 -3.68
N ALA A 144 7.66 10.55 -4.15
CA ALA A 144 7.80 10.25 -5.58
C ALA A 144 6.48 9.84 -6.25
N SER A 145 5.48 9.43 -5.49
CA SER A 145 4.22 8.94 -6.05
C SER A 145 3.40 10.04 -6.72
N THR A 146 2.85 9.73 -7.88
CA THR A 146 1.89 10.57 -8.60
C THR A 146 0.43 10.29 -8.20
N VAL A 147 0.19 9.21 -7.45
CA VAL A 147 -1.13 8.90 -6.88
C VAL A 147 -1.15 9.14 -5.37
N PRO A 148 -2.32 9.37 -4.76
CA PRO A 148 -2.47 9.52 -3.31
C PRO A 148 -1.80 8.39 -2.53
N VAL A 149 -1.17 8.72 -1.40
CA VAL A 149 -0.54 7.74 -0.49
C VAL A 149 -1.13 7.89 0.90
N LEU A 150 -1.75 6.83 1.40
CA LEU A 150 -2.22 6.73 2.78
C LEU A 150 -1.14 6.03 3.63
N LEU A 151 -0.48 6.81 4.49
CA LEU A 151 0.50 6.29 5.45
C LEU A 151 -0.19 5.92 6.77
N VAL A 152 -0.21 4.63 7.07
CA VAL A 152 -0.77 4.09 8.30
C VAL A 152 0.30 4.06 9.38
N LYS A 153 0.04 4.69 10.51
CA LYS A 153 0.93 4.60 11.68
C LYS A 153 0.77 3.22 12.32
N ALA A 154 1.88 2.51 12.49
CA ALA A 154 1.87 1.28 13.26
C ALA A 154 1.44 1.55 14.72
N PRO A 155 0.67 0.65 15.34
CA PRO A 155 0.37 0.74 16.76
C PRO A 155 1.67 0.75 17.57
N ARG A 156 1.70 1.55 18.63
CA ARG A 156 2.86 1.58 19.53
C ARG A 156 3.05 0.20 20.13
N GLN A 157 4.19 -0.43 19.89
CA GLN A 157 4.57 -1.56 20.71
C GLN A 157 4.76 -1.07 22.15
N PRO A 158 4.16 -1.75 23.16
CA PRO A 158 4.48 -1.42 24.55
C PRO A 158 5.98 -1.58 24.74
N ALA A 159 6.60 -0.60 25.41
CA ALA A 159 8.00 -0.70 25.77
C ALA A 159 8.22 -2.05 26.47
N LYS A 160 9.15 -2.86 25.95
CA LYS A 160 9.58 -4.05 26.68
C LYS A 160 10.11 -3.59 28.02
N ALA A 161 9.38 -3.98 29.09
CA ALA A 161 9.83 -3.78 30.47
C ALA A 161 11.11 -4.58 30.73
#